data_dc062daa9d5c201244a692b7d2210207
#
_entry.id   dc062daa9d5c201244a692b7d2210207
#
_cell.length_a   1.000
_cell.length_b   1.000
_cell.length_c   1.000
_cell.angle_alpha   90.00
_cell.angle_beta   90.00
_cell.angle_gamma   90.00
#
_symmetry.space_group_name_H-M   'P 1'
#
loop_
_entity.id
_entity.type
_entity.pdbx_description
1 polymer ?
#
loop_
_entity_poly.entity_id
_entity_poly.type
_entity_poly.pdbx_seq_one_letter_code
_entity_poly.pdbx_strand_id
1 'polypeptide(L)'
;MSARDRFVAFRRSAPRAPHLEPATVGARGLQFAVYRTPAVPDATPLLCINGGMVYSHILLWPALSPLAARRQLILYDQRGRGHSQSPPGARAARIEHDALDVRALRDVLGIAEWDILGHSWGGAIAMLAAAEDPDGVRNLVLVDAVGLTPEWLVALHDAALTRLTGETRARLASYDPLALHDPEPGRQAEYNRALYPAWFHDGELGAMFSPPLARSETGAAVVARLRREGFDWREPASRIRARTLLVHGRSDLIPLAQAERTAAIIPGARLRVIPDAGHMPFWEQPELFFTAVEEFLA
;
A
#
# COMPACT_ATOMS: atom_id res chain seq x y z
N MET A 1 -3.09 -27.04 6.43
CA MET A 1 -4.06 -26.30 5.58
C MET A 1 -3.25 -25.42 4.64
N SER A 2 -3.47 -25.49 3.33
CA SER A 2 -2.75 -24.65 2.35
C SER A 2 -3.12 -23.18 2.52
N ALA A 3 -2.34 -22.24 1.96
CA ALA A 3 -2.69 -20.82 1.96
C ALA A 3 -4.02 -20.57 1.25
N ARG A 4 -4.27 -21.31 0.15
CA ARG A 4 -5.55 -21.31 -0.56
C ARG A 4 -6.72 -21.71 0.35
N ASP A 5 -6.56 -22.78 1.12
CA ASP A 5 -7.64 -23.26 2.01
C ASP A 5 -7.91 -22.24 3.12
N ARG A 6 -6.86 -21.63 3.70
CA ARG A 6 -7.00 -20.55 4.69
C ARG A 6 -7.73 -19.36 4.10
N PHE A 7 -7.32 -18.90 2.92
CA PHE A 7 -7.99 -17.80 2.21
C PHE A 7 -9.46 -18.09 1.95
N VAL A 8 -9.79 -19.28 1.43
CA VAL A 8 -11.18 -19.68 1.15
C VAL A 8 -11.99 -19.75 2.44
N ALA A 9 -11.44 -20.35 3.50
CA ALA A 9 -12.10 -20.45 4.79
C ALA A 9 -12.37 -19.05 5.37
N PHE A 10 -11.37 -18.18 5.37
CA PHE A 10 -11.51 -16.79 5.82
C PHE A 10 -12.58 -16.03 5.00
N ARG A 11 -12.56 -16.13 3.67
CA ARG A 11 -13.55 -15.46 2.81
C ARG A 11 -14.98 -15.95 3.04
N ARG A 12 -15.16 -17.21 3.44
CA ARG A 12 -16.49 -17.78 3.79
C ARG A 12 -16.98 -17.37 5.16
N SER A 13 -16.07 -17.21 6.12
CA SER A 13 -16.39 -16.84 7.49
C SER A 13 -16.41 -15.33 7.73
N ALA A 14 -15.71 -14.56 6.90
CA ALA A 14 -15.66 -13.11 7.04
C ALA A 14 -17.06 -12.49 6.87
N PRO A 15 -17.43 -11.51 7.70
CA PRO A 15 -18.66 -10.75 7.52
C PRO A 15 -18.71 -10.15 6.11
N ARG A 16 -19.93 -9.98 5.59
CA ARG A 16 -20.09 -9.26 4.33
C ARG A 16 -19.48 -7.86 4.47
N ALA A 17 -18.60 -7.49 3.52
CA ALA A 17 -18.01 -6.16 3.51
C ALA A 17 -19.14 -5.09 3.49
N PRO A 18 -19.07 -4.07 4.35
CA PRO A 18 -20.06 -2.99 4.34
C PRO A 18 -20.03 -2.23 3.02
N HIS A 19 -21.11 -1.52 2.73
CA HIS A 19 -21.14 -0.63 1.56
C HIS A 19 -20.11 0.50 1.72
N LEU A 20 -19.43 0.83 0.64
CA LEU A 20 -18.60 2.02 0.56
C LEU A 20 -19.42 3.19 0.00
N GLU A 21 -19.49 4.28 0.73
CA GLU A 21 -20.08 5.53 0.26
C GLU A 21 -19.04 6.29 -0.56
N PRO A 22 -19.23 6.44 -1.88
CA PRO A 22 -18.33 7.23 -2.71
C PRO A 22 -18.61 8.74 -2.53
N ALA A 23 -17.56 9.52 -2.54
CA ALA A 23 -17.62 10.97 -2.54
C ALA A 23 -16.52 11.55 -3.43
N THR A 24 -16.78 12.74 -3.99
CA THR A 24 -15.74 13.54 -4.64
C THR A 24 -15.36 14.68 -3.72
N VAL A 25 -14.08 14.78 -3.39
CA VAL A 25 -13.55 15.75 -2.42
C VAL A 25 -12.51 16.63 -3.10
N GLY A 26 -12.74 17.94 -3.07
CA GLY A 26 -11.80 18.93 -3.61
C GLY A 26 -10.69 19.22 -2.59
N ALA A 27 -9.42 18.96 -2.95
CA ALA A 27 -8.26 19.29 -2.13
C ALA A 27 -7.08 19.67 -3.01
N ARG A 28 -6.30 20.69 -2.63
CA ARG A 28 -5.09 21.15 -3.32
C ARG A 28 -5.27 21.33 -4.84
N GLY A 29 -6.44 21.84 -5.27
CA GLY A 29 -6.76 22.12 -6.67
C GLY A 29 -7.08 20.89 -7.52
N LEU A 30 -7.29 19.71 -6.91
CA LEU A 30 -7.69 18.48 -7.57
C LEU A 30 -8.97 17.92 -6.93
N GLN A 31 -9.68 17.08 -7.69
CA GLN A 31 -10.81 16.31 -7.21
C GLN A 31 -10.35 14.87 -6.89
N PHE A 32 -10.59 14.42 -5.67
CA PHE A 32 -10.26 13.09 -5.20
C PHE A 32 -11.51 12.23 -5.05
N ALA A 33 -11.44 10.99 -5.52
CA ALA A 33 -12.43 9.99 -5.20
C ALA A 33 -12.11 9.40 -3.82
N VAL A 34 -13.05 9.56 -2.89
CA VAL A 34 -12.97 9.10 -1.49
C VAL A 34 -14.11 8.13 -1.23
N TYR A 35 -13.83 7.08 -0.49
CA TYR A 35 -14.77 6.00 -0.19
C TYR A 35 -14.77 5.74 1.31
N ARG A 36 -15.95 5.68 1.92
CA ARG A 36 -16.07 5.55 3.37
C ARG A 36 -17.00 4.41 3.75
N THR A 37 -16.62 3.63 4.77
CA THR A 37 -17.57 2.77 5.48
C THR A 37 -18.41 3.62 6.44
N PRO A 38 -19.51 3.09 6.98
CA PRO A 38 -20.25 3.76 8.05
C PRO A 38 -19.34 4.19 9.21
N ALA A 39 -19.63 5.34 9.79
CA ALA A 39 -18.93 5.81 10.98
C ALA A 39 -19.19 4.87 12.17
N VAL A 40 -18.18 4.70 13.01
CA VAL A 40 -18.30 3.99 14.29
C VAL A 40 -18.16 5.02 15.39
N PRO A 41 -19.15 5.19 16.28
CA PRO A 41 -19.10 6.18 17.36
C PRO A 41 -17.84 6.00 18.22
N ASP A 42 -17.26 7.12 18.63
CA ASP A 42 -16.11 7.21 19.55
C ASP A 42 -14.83 6.48 19.05
N ALA A 43 -14.82 6.02 17.81
CA ALA A 43 -13.64 5.39 17.21
C ALA A 43 -12.91 6.34 16.25
N THR A 44 -11.59 6.41 16.41
CA THR A 44 -10.73 7.16 15.45
C THR A 44 -10.83 6.51 14.08
N PRO A 45 -11.13 7.28 13.00
CA PRO A 45 -11.19 6.74 11.65
C PRO A 45 -9.81 6.28 11.17
N LEU A 46 -9.80 5.26 10.31
CA LEU A 46 -8.60 4.71 9.70
C LEU A 46 -8.54 5.05 8.22
N LEU A 47 -7.57 5.86 7.83
CA LEU A 47 -7.24 6.05 6.42
C LEU A 47 -6.44 4.85 5.91
N CYS A 48 -6.88 4.22 4.82
CA CYS A 48 -6.21 3.10 4.19
C CYS A 48 -5.62 3.56 2.83
N ILE A 49 -4.29 3.53 2.72
CA ILE A 49 -3.55 3.97 1.53
C ILE A 49 -3.01 2.75 0.79
N ASN A 50 -3.50 2.52 -0.43
CA ASN A 50 -3.13 1.37 -1.24
C ASN A 50 -1.73 1.51 -1.86
N GLY A 51 -1.12 0.35 -2.12
CA GLY A 51 0.14 0.22 -2.83
C GLY A 51 0.02 0.24 -4.34
N GLY A 52 1.14 -0.07 -5.01
CA GLY A 52 1.20 -0.37 -6.43
C GLY A 52 1.15 0.82 -7.36
N MET A 53 1.48 2.01 -6.92
CA MET A 53 1.69 3.28 -7.68
C MET A 53 0.67 3.65 -8.78
N VAL A 54 0.07 2.67 -9.45
CA VAL A 54 -0.90 2.86 -10.55
C VAL A 54 -2.31 2.40 -10.19
N TYR A 55 -2.46 1.70 -9.06
CA TYR A 55 -3.74 1.13 -8.63
C TYR A 55 -4.59 2.12 -7.83
N SER A 56 -5.85 1.75 -7.62
CA SER A 56 -6.84 2.46 -6.83
C SER A 56 -7.12 1.74 -5.50
N HIS A 57 -8.02 2.26 -4.70
CA HIS A 57 -8.50 1.68 -3.45
C HIS A 57 -8.92 0.21 -3.53
N ILE A 58 -9.29 -0.30 -4.72
CA ILE A 58 -9.74 -1.68 -4.92
C ILE A 58 -8.68 -2.74 -4.55
N LEU A 59 -7.39 -2.37 -4.47
CA LEU A 59 -6.36 -3.28 -3.96
C LEU A 59 -6.56 -3.64 -2.48
N LEU A 60 -7.09 -2.72 -1.69
CA LEU A 60 -7.32 -2.92 -0.27
C LEU A 60 -8.79 -3.21 0.06
N TRP A 61 -9.71 -2.98 -0.87
CA TRP A 61 -11.12 -3.26 -0.68
C TRP A 61 -11.59 -4.42 -1.57
N PRO A 62 -12.24 -5.47 -1.02
CA PRO A 62 -12.71 -5.60 0.37
C PRO A 62 -11.72 -6.26 1.35
N ALA A 63 -10.42 -6.32 1.01
CA ALA A 63 -9.42 -7.00 1.82
C ALA A 63 -9.45 -6.57 3.29
N LEU A 64 -9.47 -5.26 3.55
CA LEU A 64 -9.44 -4.70 4.90
C LEU A 64 -10.82 -4.55 5.55
N SER A 65 -11.89 -5.03 4.91
CA SER A 65 -13.25 -4.89 5.44
C SER A 65 -13.48 -5.41 6.86
N PRO A 66 -12.75 -6.42 7.39
CA PRO A 66 -12.90 -6.82 8.78
C PRO A 66 -12.64 -5.69 9.79
N LEU A 67 -11.72 -4.77 9.50
CA LEU A 67 -11.43 -3.63 10.37
C LEU A 67 -12.60 -2.65 10.49
N ALA A 68 -13.54 -2.66 9.54
CA ALA A 68 -14.72 -1.79 9.55
C ALA A 68 -15.72 -2.12 10.68
N ALA A 69 -15.57 -3.27 11.33
CA ALA A 69 -16.40 -3.62 12.49
C ALA A 69 -16.12 -2.74 13.71
N ARG A 70 -14.93 -2.14 13.81
CA ARG A 70 -14.48 -1.40 15.00
C ARG A 70 -14.18 0.08 14.73
N ARG A 71 -14.07 0.51 13.47
CA ARG A 71 -13.74 1.88 13.08
C ARG A 71 -14.20 2.20 11.68
N GLN A 72 -14.42 3.45 11.38
CA GLN A 72 -14.66 3.87 10.02
C GLN A 72 -13.38 3.68 9.19
N LEU A 73 -13.51 3.03 8.04
CA LEU A 73 -12.44 3.00 7.04
C LEU A 73 -12.68 4.10 6.02
N ILE A 74 -11.61 4.81 5.71
CA ILE A 74 -11.56 5.82 4.65
C ILE A 74 -10.52 5.34 3.65
N LEU A 75 -10.95 5.16 2.41
CA LEU A 75 -10.08 4.86 1.29
C LEU A 75 -10.16 6.01 0.29
N TYR A 76 -9.13 6.23 -0.47
CA TYR A 76 -9.15 7.20 -1.56
C TYR A 76 -8.29 6.73 -2.73
N ASP A 77 -8.60 7.24 -3.90
CA ASP A 77 -7.72 7.07 -5.04
C ASP A 77 -6.70 8.22 -5.03
N GLN A 78 -5.41 7.88 -5.04
CA GLN A 78 -4.33 8.87 -5.07
C GLN A 78 -4.43 9.74 -6.34
N ARG A 79 -3.82 10.92 -6.34
CA ARG A 79 -3.82 11.84 -7.50
C ARG A 79 -3.47 11.13 -8.81
N GLY A 80 -4.32 11.23 -9.82
CA GLY A 80 -4.13 10.61 -11.13
C GLY A 80 -4.24 9.09 -11.14
N ARG A 81 -4.81 8.46 -10.10
CA ARG A 81 -5.12 7.03 -10.04
C ARG A 81 -6.62 6.84 -9.89
N GLY A 82 -7.12 5.69 -10.34
CA GLY A 82 -8.53 5.34 -10.24
C GLY A 82 -9.46 6.44 -10.78
N HIS A 83 -10.35 6.96 -9.93
CA HIS A 83 -11.28 8.02 -10.27
C HIS A 83 -10.85 9.41 -9.80
N SER A 84 -9.67 9.54 -9.19
CA SER A 84 -9.13 10.85 -8.82
C SER A 84 -8.55 11.59 -10.00
N GLN A 85 -8.70 12.90 -10.00
CA GLN A 85 -8.23 13.77 -11.06
C GLN A 85 -6.70 13.71 -11.23
N SER A 86 -6.24 13.67 -12.46
CA SER A 86 -4.82 13.79 -12.79
C SER A 86 -4.32 15.22 -12.59
N PRO A 87 -3.15 15.39 -11.97
CA PRO A 87 -2.55 16.71 -11.85
C PRO A 87 -2.05 17.21 -13.21
N PRO A 88 -1.94 18.52 -13.43
CA PRO A 88 -1.41 19.09 -14.66
C PRO A 88 0.09 18.81 -14.78
N GLY A 89 0.47 17.99 -15.76
CA GLY A 89 1.85 17.76 -16.18
C GLY A 89 2.71 16.91 -15.23
N ALA A 90 3.81 16.39 -15.77
CA ALA A 90 4.71 15.44 -15.09
C ALA A 90 5.45 16.02 -13.85
N ARG A 91 5.56 17.36 -13.73
CA ARG A 91 6.19 17.98 -12.55
C ARG A 91 5.43 17.75 -11.26
N ALA A 92 4.12 17.54 -11.35
CA ALA A 92 3.25 17.26 -10.21
C ALA A 92 3.23 15.77 -9.82
N ALA A 93 3.87 14.88 -10.59
CA ALA A 93 4.01 13.47 -10.30
C ALA A 93 5.18 13.25 -9.33
N ARG A 94 4.93 13.48 -8.03
CA ARG A 94 5.88 13.32 -6.93
C ARG A 94 5.18 12.71 -5.73
N ILE A 95 5.87 11.83 -5.02
CA ILE A 95 5.33 11.20 -3.81
C ILE A 95 5.08 12.23 -2.70
N GLU A 96 5.88 13.28 -2.62
CA GLU A 96 5.69 14.35 -1.65
C GLU A 96 4.34 15.04 -1.82
N HIS A 97 3.86 15.14 -3.07
CA HIS A 97 2.51 15.65 -3.33
C HIS A 97 1.42 14.67 -2.90
N ASP A 98 1.63 13.34 -3.10
CA ASP A 98 0.71 12.33 -2.58
C ASP A 98 0.62 12.41 -1.04
N ALA A 99 1.75 12.61 -0.34
CA ALA A 99 1.77 12.78 1.11
C ALA A 99 1.03 14.05 1.60
N LEU A 100 1.27 15.18 0.93
CA LEU A 100 0.57 16.44 1.27
C LEU A 100 -0.94 16.37 0.97
N ASP A 101 -1.38 15.53 0.04
CA ASP A 101 -2.81 15.32 -0.22
C ASP A 101 -3.49 14.61 0.95
N VAL A 102 -2.79 13.72 1.64
CA VAL A 102 -3.30 13.02 2.82
C VAL A 102 -3.73 14.03 3.88
N ARG A 103 -2.86 14.97 4.24
CA ARG A 103 -3.18 16.04 5.18
C ARG A 103 -4.36 16.90 4.68
N ALA A 104 -4.31 17.33 3.42
CA ALA A 104 -5.35 18.17 2.86
C ALA A 104 -6.71 17.47 2.83
N LEU A 105 -6.77 16.18 2.57
CA LEU A 105 -7.99 15.37 2.66
C LEU A 105 -8.51 15.31 4.10
N ARG A 106 -7.65 15.12 5.10
CA ARG A 106 -8.03 15.16 6.51
C ARG A 106 -8.71 16.47 6.87
N ASP A 107 -8.07 17.59 6.50
CA ASP A 107 -8.59 18.94 6.79
C ASP A 107 -9.95 19.21 6.13
N VAL A 108 -10.10 18.86 4.85
CA VAL A 108 -11.38 19.06 4.11
C VAL A 108 -12.48 18.13 4.62
N LEU A 109 -12.14 16.92 5.08
CA LEU A 109 -13.11 16.00 5.67
C LEU A 109 -13.50 16.37 7.12
N GLY A 110 -12.87 17.39 7.69
CA GLY A 110 -13.15 17.88 9.05
C GLY A 110 -12.69 16.88 10.14
N ILE A 111 -11.69 16.05 9.85
CA ILE A 111 -11.17 15.06 10.77
C ILE A 111 -10.04 15.69 11.58
N ALA A 112 -10.18 15.72 12.91
CA ALA A 112 -9.18 16.32 13.80
C ALA A 112 -7.88 15.49 13.78
N GLU A 113 -8.00 14.17 13.99
CA GLU A 113 -6.92 13.20 13.88
C GLU A 113 -7.44 11.87 13.32
N TRP A 114 -6.59 11.10 12.70
CA TRP A 114 -6.87 9.75 12.22
C TRP A 114 -5.74 8.78 12.47
N ASP A 115 -6.05 7.50 12.37
CA ASP A 115 -5.05 6.45 12.19
C ASP A 115 -4.79 6.27 10.70
N ILE A 116 -3.57 5.89 10.32
CA ILE A 116 -3.23 5.61 8.92
C ILE A 116 -2.70 4.18 8.79
N LEU A 117 -3.22 3.44 7.81
CA LEU A 117 -2.65 2.18 7.35
C LEU A 117 -2.17 2.36 5.90
N GLY A 118 -0.87 2.19 5.68
CA GLY A 118 -0.29 2.23 4.35
C GLY A 118 0.28 0.88 3.94
N HIS A 119 -0.15 0.33 2.79
CA HIS A 119 0.36 -0.91 2.24
C HIS A 119 1.36 -0.64 1.12
N SER A 120 2.52 -1.30 1.16
CA SER A 120 3.51 -1.25 0.08
C SER A 120 3.93 0.20 -0.24
N TRP A 121 3.71 0.66 -1.47
CA TRP A 121 3.88 2.05 -1.87
C TRP A 121 3.05 3.04 -1.04
N GLY A 122 1.82 2.65 -0.67
CA GLY A 122 0.99 3.42 0.26
C GLY A 122 1.63 3.59 1.64
N GLY A 123 2.53 2.68 2.03
CA GLY A 123 3.34 2.78 3.24
C GLY A 123 4.34 3.94 3.17
N ALA A 124 4.98 4.17 2.02
CA ALA A 124 5.84 5.34 1.83
C ALA A 124 5.04 6.64 1.91
N ILE A 125 3.88 6.71 1.26
CA ILE A 125 2.98 7.87 1.36
C ILE A 125 2.57 8.12 2.81
N ALA A 126 2.20 7.05 3.53
CA ALA A 126 1.78 7.12 4.93
C ALA A 126 2.92 7.61 5.85
N MET A 127 4.15 7.13 5.66
CA MET A 127 5.33 7.59 6.40
C MET A 127 5.59 9.08 6.18
N LEU A 128 5.60 9.51 4.91
CA LEU A 128 5.84 10.92 4.57
C LEU A 128 4.71 11.81 5.09
N ALA A 129 3.45 11.36 4.99
CA ALA A 129 2.30 12.09 5.52
C ALA A 129 2.37 12.23 7.05
N ALA A 130 2.72 11.16 7.78
CA ALA A 130 2.86 11.21 9.23
C ALA A 130 4.03 12.10 9.70
N ALA A 131 5.09 12.22 8.90
CA ALA A 131 6.20 13.13 9.17
C ALA A 131 5.82 14.60 8.94
N GLU A 132 4.95 14.87 7.94
CA GLU A 132 4.48 16.22 7.57
C GLU A 132 3.29 16.71 8.43
N ASP A 133 2.52 15.79 9.02
CA ASP A 133 1.33 16.10 9.84
C ASP A 133 1.37 15.33 11.18
N PRO A 134 2.36 15.62 12.03
CA PRO A 134 2.59 14.86 13.26
C PRO A 134 1.48 14.95 14.29
N ASP A 135 0.66 15.99 14.25
CA ASP A 135 -0.46 16.20 15.18
C ASP A 135 -1.80 15.66 14.61
N GLY A 136 -1.85 15.36 13.31
CA GLY A 136 -3.03 14.80 12.64
C GLY A 136 -3.02 13.27 12.54
N VAL A 137 -1.89 12.61 12.85
CA VAL A 137 -1.74 11.16 12.76
C VAL A 137 -1.46 10.56 14.13
N ARG A 138 -2.44 9.84 14.70
CA ARG A 138 -2.34 9.21 16.02
C ARG A 138 -1.53 7.91 15.98
N ASN A 139 -1.92 6.99 15.10
CA ASN A 139 -1.25 5.71 14.91
C ASN A 139 -0.93 5.50 13.42
N LEU A 140 0.22 4.87 13.16
CA LEU A 140 0.69 4.53 11.82
C LEU A 140 0.90 3.03 11.72
N VAL A 141 0.22 2.37 10.79
CA VAL A 141 0.41 0.96 10.45
C VAL A 141 1.02 0.86 9.06
N LEU A 142 2.22 0.29 8.97
CA LEU A 142 2.95 0.10 7.72
C LEU A 142 2.93 -1.39 7.37
N VAL A 143 2.18 -1.75 6.32
CA VAL A 143 2.00 -3.14 5.90
C VAL A 143 2.86 -3.39 4.67
N ASP A 144 3.87 -4.26 4.80
CA ASP A 144 4.79 -4.61 3.70
C ASP A 144 5.27 -3.35 2.95
N ALA A 145 5.57 -2.31 3.72
CA ALA A 145 5.93 -1.01 3.19
C ALA A 145 7.27 -1.07 2.45
N VAL A 146 7.39 -0.28 1.40
CA VAL A 146 8.65 -0.13 0.67
C VAL A 146 9.74 0.45 1.58
N GLY A 147 10.99 0.06 1.33
CA GLY A 147 12.15 0.54 2.10
C GLY A 147 12.38 2.04 1.95
N LEU A 148 13.14 2.60 2.90
CA LEU A 148 13.45 4.04 2.96
C LEU A 148 14.41 4.52 1.86
N THR A 149 15.08 3.60 1.18
CA THR A 149 16.08 3.83 0.13
C THR A 149 15.89 2.82 -1.01
N PRO A 150 16.38 3.08 -2.24
CA PRO A 150 16.00 2.32 -3.44
C PRO A 150 16.72 0.97 -3.62
N GLU A 151 17.63 0.55 -2.75
CA GLU A 151 18.50 -0.63 -2.97
C GLU A 151 17.72 -1.93 -3.22
N TRP A 152 16.56 -2.08 -2.60
CA TRP A 152 15.71 -3.26 -2.76
C TRP A 152 15.12 -3.39 -4.19
N LEU A 153 14.99 -2.27 -4.92
CA LEU A 153 14.45 -2.27 -6.29
C LEU A 153 15.35 -3.00 -7.28
N VAL A 154 16.66 -3.01 -7.04
CA VAL A 154 17.65 -3.62 -7.94
C VAL A 154 17.45 -5.13 -8.02
N ALA A 155 17.20 -5.77 -6.89
CA ALA A 155 17.04 -7.23 -6.81
C ALA A 155 15.61 -7.72 -7.03
N LEU A 156 14.62 -6.82 -7.10
CA LEU A 156 13.20 -7.17 -7.10
C LEU A 156 12.81 -8.09 -8.26
N HIS A 157 13.26 -7.78 -9.48
CA HIS A 157 12.95 -8.54 -10.68
C HIS A 157 13.53 -9.96 -10.61
N ASP A 158 14.80 -10.09 -10.24
CA ASP A 158 15.50 -11.37 -10.14
C ASP A 158 14.92 -12.22 -8.99
N ALA A 159 14.61 -11.60 -7.87
CA ALA A 159 13.93 -12.27 -6.76
C ALA A 159 12.56 -12.81 -7.17
N ALA A 160 11.81 -12.06 -7.97
CA ALA A 160 10.53 -12.51 -8.52
C ALA A 160 10.72 -13.68 -9.50
N LEU A 161 11.71 -13.63 -10.37
CA LEU A 161 12.01 -14.72 -11.31
C LEU A 161 12.41 -16.03 -10.60
N THR A 162 13.03 -15.96 -9.42
CA THR A 162 13.36 -17.18 -8.65
C THR A 162 12.11 -17.82 -8.03
N ARG A 163 11.06 -17.08 -7.77
CA ARG A 163 9.79 -17.59 -7.20
C ARG A 163 8.83 -18.15 -8.23
N LEU A 164 8.85 -17.58 -9.41
CA LEU A 164 7.92 -17.96 -10.48
C LEU A 164 8.42 -19.19 -11.24
N THR A 165 7.47 -19.98 -11.75
CA THR A 165 7.75 -21.17 -12.57
C THR A 165 6.91 -21.15 -13.85
N GLY A 166 7.21 -22.01 -14.81
CA GLY A 166 6.42 -22.20 -16.03
C GLY A 166 6.14 -20.90 -16.79
N GLU A 167 4.89 -20.74 -17.20
CA GLU A 167 4.42 -19.60 -18.01
C GLU A 167 4.57 -18.26 -17.29
N THR A 168 4.29 -18.19 -15.98
CA THR A 168 4.39 -16.94 -15.21
C THR A 168 5.83 -16.42 -15.18
N ARG A 169 6.80 -17.33 -15.01
CA ARG A 169 8.24 -17.01 -15.09
C ARG A 169 8.62 -16.54 -16.50
N ALA A 170 8.24 -17.29 -17.53
CA ALA A 170 8.52 -16.93 -18.92
C ALA A 170 7.97 -15.57 -19.29
N ARG A 171 6.75 -15.27 -18.85
CA ARG A 171 6.12 -13.97 -19.04
C ARG A 171 6.89 -12.85 -18.37
N LEU A 172 7.27 -12.99 -17.08
CA LEU A 172 8.03 -11.94 -16.39
C LEU A 172 9.42 -11.76 -17.03
N ALA A 173 10.09 -12.85 -17.40
CA ALA A 173 11.41 -12.82 -18.04
C ALA A 173 11.42 -12.12 -19.42
N SER A 174 10.26 -11.96 -20.06
CA SER A 174 10.16 -11.23 -21.33
C SER A 174 10.19 -9.70 -21.19
N TYR A 175 10.12 -9.18 -19.96
CA TYR A 175 10.18 -7.75 -19.68
C TYR A 175 11.59 -7.33 -19.27
N ASP A 176 12.08 -6.24 -19.87
CA ASP A 176 13.28 -5.56 -19.39
C ASP A 176 12.91 -4.61 -18.24
N PRO A 177 13.37 -4.86 -17.00
CA PRO A 177 13.08 -3.98 -15.88
C PRO A 177 13.64 -2.57 -16.07
N LEU A 178 14.68 -2.38 -16.88
CA LEU A 178 15.22 -1.05 -17.21
C LEU A 178 14.24 -0.23 -18.06
N ALA A 179 13.38 -0.88 -18.83
CA ALA A 179 12.35 -0.18 -19.61
C ALA A 179 11.31 0.56 -18.72
N LEU A 180 11.24 0.23 -17.43
CA LEU A 180 10.41 0.94 -16.44
C LEU A 180 10.96 2.32 -16.05
N HIS A 181 12.14 2.69 -16.51
CA HIS A 181 12.64 4.06 -16.41
C HIS A 181 11.89 5.02 -17.35
N ASP A 182 11.23 4.49 -18.38
CA ASP A 182 10.34 5.23 -19.24
C ASP A 182 8.92 5.28 -18.62
N PRO A 183 8.28 6.45 -18.53
CA PRO A 183 6.95 6.60 -17.94
C PRO A 183 5.82 6.17 -18.90
N GLU A 184 5.96 5.06 -19.63
CA GLU A 184 4.91 4.50 -20.47
C GLU A 184 3.91 3.68 -19.63
N PRO A 185 2.63 4.16 -19.46
CA PRO A 185 1.70 3.57 -18.51
C PRO A 185 1.26 2.15 -18.86
N GLY A 186 1.16 1.81 -20.13
CA GLY A 186 0.76 0.48 -20.57
C GLY A 186 1.81 -0.56 -20.22
N ARG A 187 3.07 -0.27 -20.50
CA ARG A 187 4.21 -1.15 -20.17
C ARG A 187 4.32 -1.38 -18.65
N GLN A 188 4.18 -0.31 -17.88
CA GLN A 188 4.18 -0.40 -16.41
C GLN A 188 3.04 -1.30 -15.91
N ALA A 189 1.84 -1.16 -16.46
CA ALA A 189 0.69 -1.94 -16.05
C ALA A 189 0.86 -3.44 -16.38
N GLU A 190 1.39 -3.75 -17.54
CA GLU A 190 1.65 -5.13 -17.97
C GLU A 190 2.75 -5.79 -17.14
N TYR A 191 3.83 -5.06 -16.87
CA TYR A 191 4.89 -5.54 -15.98
C TYR A 191 4.36 -5.84 -14.57
N ASN A 192 3.60 -4.92 -13.98
CA ASN A 192 3.01 -5.12 -12.66
C ASN A 192 2.11 -6.37 -12.62
N ARG A 193 1.35 -6.60 -13.69
CA ARG A 193 0.51 -7.79 -13.81
C ARG A 193 1.33 -9.08 -13.92
N ALA A 194 2.44 -9.06 -14.64
CA ALA A 194 3.34 -10.21 -14.76
C ALA A 194 4.06 -10.52 -13.44
N LEU A 195 4.42 -9.48 -12.69
CA LEU A 195 5.09 -9.57 -11.39
C LEU A 195 4.14 -10.04 -10.27
N TYR A 196 2.83 -9.79 -10.39
CA TYR A 196 1.88 -9.90 -9.28
C TYR A 196 1.87 -11.26 -8.57
N PRO A 197 1.91 -12.43 -9.25
CA PRO A 197 1.94 -13.71 -8.56
C PRO A 197 3.15 -13.91 -7.64
N ALA A 198 4.28 -13.27 -7.95
CA ALA A 198 5.49 -13.38 -7.16
C ALA A 198 5.43 -12.65 -5.80
N TRP A 199 4.47 -11.77 -5.62
CA TRP A 199 4.25 -11.09 -4.34
C TRP A 199 3.72 -12.00 -3.22
N PHE A 200 3.17 -13.17 -3.57
CA PHE A 200 2.64 -14.11 -2.59
C PHE A 200 3.72 -15.09 -2.13
N HIS A 201 3.61 -15.51 -0.87
CA HIS A 201 4.36 -16.65 -0.34
C HIS A 201 3.96 -17.94 -1.06
N ASP A 202 2.65 -18.15 -1.21
CA ASP A 202 2.08 -19.30 -1.92
C ASP A 202 1.77 -18.89 -3.37
N GLY A 203 2.56 -19.44 -4.31
CA GLY A 203 2.41 -19.16 -5.74
C GLY A 203 1.08 -19.63 -6.33
N GLU A 204 0.46 -20.70 -5.79
CA GLU A 204 -0.86 -21.17 -6.22
C GLU A 204 -1.94 -20.19 -5.81
N LEU A 205 -1.86 -19.66 -4.57
CA LEU A 205 -2.74 -18.60 -4.14
C LEU A 205 -2.53 -17.35 -4.99
N GLY A 206 -1.27 -16.93 -5.21
CA GLY A 206 -0.93 -15.79 -6.05
C GLY A 206 -1.48 -15.88 -7.47
N ALA A 207 -1.47 -17.08 -8.07
CA ALA A 207 -2.03 -17.33 -9.40
C ALA A 207 -3.57 -17.18 -9.48
N MET A 208 -4.27 -17.25 -8.34
CA MET A 208 -5.72 -17.00 -8.27
C MET A 208 -6.08 -15.52 -8.40
N PHE A 209 -5.13 -14.63 -8.15
CA PHE A 209 -5.33 -13.19 -8.22
C PHE A 209 -4.88 -12.65 -9.57
N SER A 210 -5.76 -11.91 -10.21
CA SER A 210 -5.45 -11.11 -11.39
C SER A 210 -5.71 -9.65 -11.03
N PRO A 211 -4.69 -8.87 -10.71
CA PRO A 211 -4.90 -7.44 -10.49
C PRO A 211 -5.44 -6.81 -11.77
N PRO A 212 -6.29 -5.79 -11.66
CA PRO A 212 -6.77 -5.07 -12.83
C PRO A 212 -5.59 -4.50 -13.61
N LEU A 213 -5.74 -4.38 -14.92
CA LEU A 213 -4.77 -3.67 -15.76
C LEU A 213 -4.94 -2.17 -15.54
N ALA A 214 -4.40 -1.68 -14.42
CA ALA A 214 -4.48 -0.27 -14.06
C ALA A 214 -3.41 0.53 -14.80
N ARG A 215 -3.82 1.63 -15.42
CA ARG A 215 -2.93 2.58 -16.11
C ARG A 215 -3.03 3.94 -15.44
N SER A 216 -1.91 4.57 -15.21
CA SER A 216 -1.83 5.92 -14.66
C SER A 216 -0.57 6.61 -15.17
N GLU A 217 -0.74 7.67 -15.93
CA GLU A 217 0.37 8.53 -16.38
C GLU A 217 1.11 9.14 -15.18
N THR A 218 0.35 9.59 -14.17
CA THR A 218 0.94 10.13 -12.94
C THR A 218 1.72 9.07 -12.19
N GLY A 219 1.16 7.88 -12.03
CA GLY A 219 1.83 6.76 -11.36
C GLY A 219 3.10 6.32 -12.08
N ALA A 220 3.03 6.15 -13.41
CA ALA A 220 4.19 5.81 -14.22
C ALA A 220 5.29 6.88 -14.14
N ALA A 221 4.92 8.16 -14.16
CA ALA A 221 5.86 9.27 -14.02
C ALA A 221 6.54 9.31 -12.65
N VAL A 222 5.82 8.96 -11.56
CA VAL A 222 6.41 8.82 -10.21
C VAL A 222 7.43 7.68 -10.20
N VAL A 223 7.08 6.50 -10.74
CA VAL A 223 8.01 5.35 -10.84
C VAL A 223 9.27 5.74 -11.59
N ALA A 224 9.13 6.29 -12.80
CA ALA A 224 10.25 6.67 -13.64
C ALA A 224 11.16 7.71 -12.96
N ARG A 225 10.57 8.67 -12.26
CA ARG A 225 11.32 9.67 -11.49
C ARG A 225 12.14 9.03 -10.37
N LEU A 226 11.53 8.19 -9.53
CA LEU A 226 12.21 7.56 -8.39
C LEU A 226 13.34 6.64 -8.84
N ARG A 227 13.14 5.92 -9.95
CA ARG A 227 14.19 5.08 -10.53
C ARG A 227 15.36 5.90 -11.06
N ARG A 228 15.09 7.08 -11.61
CA ARG A 228 16.10 7.96 -12.20
C ARG A 228 16.84 8.80 -11.15
N GLU A 229 16.11 9.34 -10.19
CA GLU A 229 16.62 10.30 -9.19
C GLU A 229 17.02 9.63 -7.87
N GLY A 230 16.55 8.39 -7.63
CA GLY A 230 16.66 7.74 -6.32
C GLY A 230 15.75 8.40 -5.29
N PHE A 231 15.84 7.94 -4.05
CA PHE A 231 15.17 8.54 -2.90
C PHE A 231 15.86 8.14 -1.58
N ASP A 232 15.70 8.99 -0.58
CA ASP A 232 16.13 8.72 0.79
C ASP A 232 15.11 9.35 1.76
N TRP A 233 14.33 8.51 2.43
CA TRP A 233 13.28 8.93 3.37
C TRP A 233 13.66 8.68 4.82
N ARG A 234 14.94 8.44 5.12
CA ARG A 234 15.41 8.19 6.50
C ARG A 234 15.19 9.40 7.40
N GLU A 235 15.45 10.59 6.89
CA GLU A 235 15.26 11.82 7.64
C GLU A 235 13.77 12.08 7.95
N PRO A 236 12.84 12.08 6.98
CA PRO A 236 11.41 12.15 7.28
C PRO A 236 10.94 11.07 8.27
N ALA A 237 11.36 9.81 8.08
CA ALA A 237 10.97 8.71 8.96
C ALA A 237 11.40 8.94 10.42
N SER A 238 12.57 9.54 10.65
CA SER A 238 13.06 9.84 12.00
C SER A 238 12.26 10.91 12.75
N ARG A 239 11.45 11.70 12.05
CA ARG A 239 10.58 12.74 12.62
C ARG A 239 9.16 12.28 12.95
N ILE A 240 8.79 11.04 12.61
CA ILE A 240 7.46 10.51 12.89
C ILE A 240 7.22 10.45 14.39
N ARG A 241 6.10 11.05 14.84
CA ARG A 241 5.66 11.05 16.24
C ARG A 241 4.56 10.03 16.51
N ALA A 242 3.84 9.62 15.48
CA ALA A 242 2.76 8.64 15.58
C ALA A 242 3.28 7.32 16.15
N ARG A 243 2.50 6.70 17.05
CA ARG A 243 2.78 5.31 17.44
C ARG A 243 2.82 4.46 16.16
N THR A 244 3.87 3.71 15.95
CA THR A 244 4.08 3.02 14.67
C THR A 244 4.20 1.51 14.84
N LEU A 245 3.42 0.78 14.02
CA LEU A 245 3.53 -0.67 13.84
C LEU A 245 3.90 -0.97 12.39
N LEU A 246 4.98 -1.72 12.21
CA LEU A 246 5.27 -2.36 10.93
C LEU A 246 4.73 -3.80 10.97
N VAL A 247 3.97 -4.20 9.97
CA VAL A 247 3.56 -5.59 9.74
C VAL A 247 4.20 -6.04 8.44
N HIS A 248 4.97 -7.14 8.46
CA HIS A 248 5.73 -7.58 7.30
C HIS A 248 5.66 -9.09 7.11
N GLY A 249 5.28 -9.52 5.90
CA GLY A 249 5.31 -10.93 5.53
C GLY A 249 6.75 -11.44 5.45
N ARG A 250 7.07 -12.55 6.15
CA ARG A 250 8.43 -13.11 6.17
C ARG A 250 8.99 -13.40 4.79
N SER A 251 8.11 -13.75 3.87
CA SER A 251 8.44 -14.16 2.51
C SER A 251 8.13 -13.07 1.48
N ASP A 252 8.02 -11.80 1.88
CA ASP A 252 7.83 -10.71 0.93
C ASP A 252 9.00 -10.61 -0.07
N LEU A 253 8.73 -10.10 -1.27
CA LEU A 253 9.76 -9.72 -2.24
C LEU A 253 10.56 -8.50 -1.76
N ILE A 254 9.92 -7.60 -1.00
CA ILE A 254 10.63 -6.54 -0.28
C ILE A 254 11.33 -7.22 0.91
N PRO A 255 12.67 -7.23 0.95
CA PRO A 255 13.38 -7.96 1.99
C PRO A 255 13.01 -7.49 3.39
N LEU A 256 12.80 -8.44 4.32
CA LEU A 256 12.50 -8.15 5.74
C LEU A 256 13.48 -7.12 6.35
N ALA A 257 14.73 -7.15 5.94
CA ALA A 257 15.74 -6.18 6.36
C ALA A 257 15.35 -4.72 6.09
N GLN A 258 14.48 -4.45 5.11
CA GLN A 258 13.95 -3.09 4.88
C GLN A 258 12.98 -2.67 5.98
N ALA A 259 12.09 -3.57 6.41
CA ALA A 259 11.20 -3.32 7.54
C ALA A 259 11.98 -3.17 8.86
N GLU A 260 13.00 -3.98 9.08
CA GLU A 260 13.89 -3.88 10.25
C GLU A 260 14.62 -2.52 10.30
N ARG A 261 15.18 -2.08 9.17
CA ARG A 261 15.81 -0.75 9.06
C ARG A 261 14.83 0.39 9.29
N THR A 262 13.63 0.28 8.73
CA THR A 262 12.58 1.28 8.92
C THR A 262 12.15 1.35 10.39
N ALA A 263 11.94 0.21 11.04
CA ALA A 263 11.61 0.16 12.46
C ALA A 263 12.72 0.72 13.37
N ALA A 264 13.98 0.55 12.99
CA ALA A 264 15.12 1.11 13.74
C ALA A 264 15.23 2.64 13.63
N ILE A 265 14.66 3.25 12.57
CA ILE A 265 14.73 4.70 12.33
C ILE A 265 13.51 5.42 12.90
N ILE A 266 12.31 4.85 12.80
CA ILE A 266 11.09 5.46 13.34
C ILE A 266 11.07 5.32 14.87
N PRO A 267 10.99 6.42 15.62
CA PRO A 267 11.04 6.37 17.10
C PRO A 267 9.94 5.50 17.70
N GLY A 268 10.30 4.52 18.52
CA GLY A 268 9.35 3.65 19.22
C GLY A 268 8.56 2.69 18.33
N ALA A 269 8.93 2.53 17.07
CA ALA A 269 8.25 1.61 16.16
C ALA A 269 8.38 0.16 16.60
N ARG A 270 7.33 -0.61 16.36
CA ARG A 270 7.26 -2.06 16.61
C ARG A 270 7.20 -2.79 15.28
N LEU A 271 7.86 -3.95 15.19
CA LEU A 271 7.80 -4.82 14.01
C LEU A 271 7.13 -6.14 14.37
N ARG A 272 6.09 -6.48 13.60
CA ARG A 272 5.44 -7.80 13.63
C ARG A 272 5.69 -8.51 12.30
N VAL A 273 6.45 -9.59 12.34
CA VAL A 273 6.69 -10.45 11.18
C VAL A 273 5.62 -11.53 11.12
N ILE A 274 4.94 -11.65 9.98
CA ILE A 274 3.90 -12.65 9.73
C ILE A 274 4.55 -13.85 9.01
N PRO A 275 4.58 -15.04 9.64
CA PRO A 275 5.11 -16.24 9.00
C PRO A 275 4.21 -16.68 7.83
N ASP A 276 4.78 -17.39 6.87
CA ASP A 276 4.07 -17.96 5.71
C ASP A 276 3.17 -16.95 4.99
N ALA A 277 3.63 -15.71 4.90
CA ALA A 277 3.01 -14.62 4.16
C ALA A 277 4.06 -13.88 3.33
N GLY A 278 3.67 -13.47 2.13
CA GLY A 278 4.39 -12.54 1.28
C GLY A 278 3.84 -11.12 1.47
N HIS A 279 3.68 -10.42 0.37
CA HIS A 279 3.28 -9.01 0.31
C HIS A 279 1.80 -8.75 0.65
N MET A 280 0.99 -9.81 0.78
CA MET A 280 -0.45 -9.72 1.01
C MET A 280 -0.85 -10.48 2.29
N PRO A 281 -0.29 -10.13 3.48
CA PRO A 281 -0.52 -10.89 4.72
C PRO A 281 -2.00 -10.93 5.11
N PHE A 282 -2.78 -9.92 4.76
CA PHE A 282 -4.24 -9.88 4.96
C PHE A 282 -5.00 -10.93 4.15
N TRP A 283 -4.39 -11.51 3.09
CA TRP A 283 -4.93 -12.62 2.33
C TRP A 283 -4.34 -13.97 2.74
N GLU A 284 -3.05 -14.01 3.05
CA GLU A 284 -2.33 -15.26 3.28
C GLU A 284 -2.42 -15.73 4.74
N GLN A 285 -2.42 -14.80 5.70
CA GLN A 285 -2.50 -15.05 7.14
C GLN A 285 -3.47 -14.06 7.81
N PRO A 286 -4.75 -14.04 7.40
CA PRO A 286 -5.70 -13.00 7.82
C PRO A 286 -5.86 -12.92 9.34
N GLU A 287 -5.95 -14.05 10.05
CA GLU A 287 -6.10 -14.05 11.50
C GLU A 287 -4.93 -13.38 12.22
N LEU A 288 -3.69 -13.72 11.83
CA LEU A 288 -2.50 -13.13 12.43
C LEU A 288 -2.39 -11.63 12.07
N PHE A 289 -2.72 -11.28 10.83
CA PHE A 289 -2.68 -9.90 10.36
C PHE A 289 -3.69 -9.03 11.11
N PHE A 290 -4.98 -9.40 11.10
CA PHE A 290 -6.02 -8.58 11.73
C PHE A 290 -5.86 -8.49 13.23
N THR A 291 -5.46 -9.58 13.91
CA THR A 291 -5.14 -9.55 15.34
C THR A 291 -4.04 -8.53 15.64
N ALA A 292 -2.95 -8.56 14.92
CA ALA A 292 -1.83 -7.64 15.14
C ALA A 292 -2.22 -6.17 14.93
N VAL A 293 -3.02 -5.88 13.89
CA VAL A 293 -3.49 -4.52 13.59
C VAL A 293 -4.50 -4.05 14.64
N GLU A 294 -5.48 -4.89 15.00
CA GLU A 294 -6.52 -4.53 15.97
C GLU A 294 -5.97 -4.32 17.38
N GLU A 295 -5.05 -5.18 17.86
CA GLU A 295 -4.36 -5.01 19.14
C GLU A 295 -3.57 -3.70 19.21
N PHE A 296 -2.97 -3.30 18.10
CA PHE A 296 -2.19 -2.06 18.05
C PHE A 296 -3.08 -0.81 18.02
N LEU A 297 -4.19 -0.85 17.31
CA LEU A 297 -5.10 0.28 17.14
C LEU A 297 -6.17 0.40 18.28
N ALA A 298 -6.18 -0.51 19.23
CA ALA A 298 -7.03 -0.48 20.40
C ALA A 298 -6.63 0.67 21.42
#